data_386727d35a72edd8d74b2b988430bd8e
#
_entry.id   386727d35a72edd8d74b2b988430bd8e
#
_cell.length_a   1.000
_cell.length_b   1.000
_cell.length_c   1.000
_cell.angle_alpha   90.00
_cell.angle_beta   90.00
_cell.angle_gamma   90.00
#
_symmetry.space_group_name_H-M   'P 1'
#
loop_
_entity.id
_entity.type
_entity.pdbx_description
1 polymer ?
#
loop_
_entity_poly.entity_id
_entity_poly.type
_entity_poly.pdbx_seq_one_letter_code
_entity_poly.pdbx_strand_id
1 'polypeptide(L)'
;MVPKVCLVLTENTIDKNIQLIERYRSWIDIVELRADFLDPQELLHIRTFPKIAHIPVILTVRRFLDGGQFKGGEGSRITLFARGLAFADTDPLDNFAYLDLESDVQAPSLEEAAQAFNIGIIRSIHSIKTPIKDIAAKIREIRRTDEEIVKIAYKADNLAEVTALFKQAQQLNGQNTLIAMGKYGIPSRILAPKLHSSLVYTMPREYIAKYHLEQEYIDPITLTELYRFRTINDQTGIYGVAGADTTKSLSPAIHNRGFEKKELNAVYIPISGTNIQEVIEFAECTGIAGLSITHPFKFDIIPFLDSLGPVS
;
A
#
# COMPACT_ATOMS: atom_id res chain seq x y z
N MET A 1 -6.60 -7.41 -12.43
CA MET A 1 -6.29 -8.30 -11.27
C MET A 1 -6.58 -7.53 -10.00
N VAL A 2 -7.21 -8.15 -8.99
CA VAL A 2 -7.41 -7.48 -7.69
C VAL A 2 -6.09 -7.55 -6.91
N PRO A 3 -5.57 -6.42 -6.38
CA PRO A 3 -4.35 -6.42 -5.58
C PRO A 3 -4.49 -7.28 -4.32
N LYS A 4 -3.42 -7.99 -3.94
CA LYS A 4 -3.42 -8.75 -2.68
C LYS A 4 -3.34 -7.79 -1.49
N VAL A 5 -4.16 -8.02 -0.49
CA VAL A 5 -4.14 -7.26 0.78
C VAL A 5 -3.00 -7.76 1.64
N CYS A 6 -1.99 -6.92 1.85
CA CYS A 6 -0.78 -7.22 2.62
C CYS A 6 -0.87 -6.59 4.01
N LEU A 7 -0.76 -7.40 5.07
CA LEU A 7 -0.63 -6.92 6.44
C LEU A 7 0.85 -6.74 6.80
N VAL A 8 1.23 -5.53 7.21
CA VAL A 8 2.59 -5.24 7.70
C VAL A 8 2.71 -5.65 9.16
N LEU A 9 3.70 -6.49 9.45
CA LEU A 9 3.97 -7.07 10.77
C LEU A 9 5.23 -6.42 11.36
N THR A 10 5.09 -5.73 12.49
CA THR A 10 6.15 -4.95 13.15
C THR A 10 6.30 -5.29 14.64
N GLU A 11 5.80 -6.44 15.08
CA GLU A 11 6.05 -6.90 16.44
C GLU A 11 7.49 -7.42 16.61
N ASN A 12 7.96 -7.34 17.82
CA ASN A 12 9.35 -7.71 18.14
C ASN A 12 9.57 -9.22 18.30
N THR A 13 8.51 -10.05 18.36
CA THR A 13 8.61 -11.51 18.45
C THR A 13 7.79 -12.18 17.34
N ILE A 14 8.22 -13.39 16.96
CA ILE A 14 7.52 -14.24 15.99
C ILE A 14 6.10 -14.53 16.48
N ASP A 15 5.95 -14.96 17.74
CA ASP A 15 4.64 -15.32 18.31
C ASP A 15 3.62 -14.18 18.24
N LYS A 16 4.02 -12.95 18.55
CA LYS A 16 3.11 -11.79 18.45
C LYS A 16 2.71 -11.50 17.02
N ASN A 17 3.64 -11.64 16.06
CA ASN A 17 3.32 -11.49 14.65
C ASN A 17 2.34 -12.57 14.18
N ILE A 18 2.48 -13.82 14.63
CA ILE A 18 1.52 -14.90 14.35
C ILE A 18 0.13 -14.58 14.93
N GLN A 19 0.05 -14.08 16.17
CA GLN A 19 -1.22 -13.65 16.75
C GLN A 19 -1.92 -12.55 15.93
N LEU A 20 -1.15 -11.63 15.32
CA LEU A 20 -1.71 -10.63 14.40
C LEU A 20 -2.24 -11.30 13.13
N ILE A 21 -1.50 -12.24 12.55
CA ILE A 21 -1.95 -12.98 11.35
C ILE A 21 -3.29 -13.66 11.65
N GLU A 22 -3.40 -14.39 12.77
CA GLU A 22 -4.63 -15.10 13.14
C GLU A 22 -5.81 -14.14 13.30
N ARG A 23 -5.58 -12.97 13.93
CA ARG A 23 -6.62 -11.94 14.11
C ARG A 23 -7.15 -11.38 12.81
N TYR A 24 -6.28 -11.18 11.80
CA TYR A 24 -6.62 -10.53 10.54
C TYR A 24 -6.80 -11.49 9.37
N ARG A 25 -6.65 -12.80 9.57
CA ARG A 25 -6.59 -13.84 8.53
C ARG A 25 -7.68 -13.75 7.47
N SER A 26 -8.90 -13.45 7.86
CA SER A 26 -10.05 -13.39 6.93
C SER A 26 -10.00 -12.20 5.95
N TRP A 27 -9.17 -11.21 6.22
CA TRP A 27 -9.12 -9.95 5.45
C TRP A 27 -7.81 -9.74 4.69
N ILE A 28 -6.84 -10.66 4.82
CA ILE A 28 -5.50 -10.53 4.24
C ILE A 28 -5.19 -11.70 3.31
N ASP A 29 -4.32 -11.47 2.32
CA ASP A 29 -3.89 -12.47 1.34
C ASP A 29 -2.40 -12.82 1.49
N ILE A 30 -1.63 -11.94 2.09
CA ILE A 30 -0.17 -12.02 2.25
C ILE A 30 0.24 -11.14 3.44
N VAL A 31 1.37 -11.43 4.04
CA VAL A 31 1.95 -10.60 5.12
C VAL A 31 3.35 -10.15 4.77
N GLU A 32 3.74 -8.97 5.25
CA GLU A 32 5.12 -8.47 5.21
C GLU A 32 5.74 -8.61 6.60
N LEU A 33 6.68 -9.56 6.77
CA LEU A 33 7.46 -9.65 8.00
C LEU A 33 8.59 -8.60 7.98
N ARG A 34 8.46 -7.60 8.81
CA ARG A 34 9.47 -6.56 9.02
C ARG A 34 10.52 -7.08 10.01
N ALA A 35 11.46 -7.86 9.51
CA ALA A 35 12.50 -8.48 10.34
C ALA A 35 13.41 -7.47 11.04
N ASP A 36 13.43 -6.23 10.57
CA ASP A 36 14.13 -5.12 11.21
C ASP A 36 13.51 -4.69 12.56
N PHE A 37 12.31 -5.17 12.91
CA PHE A 37 11.67 -4.96 14.21
C PHE A 37 11.84 -6.14 15.18
N LEU A 38 12.27 -7.30 14.67
CA LEU A 38 12.42 -8.48 15.51
C LEU A 38 13.60 -8.36 16.50
N ASP A 39 13.41 -8.89 17.69
CA ASP A 39 14.48 -9.04 18.66
C ASP A 39 15.61 -9.93 18.11
N PRO A 40 16.89 -9.70 18.49
CA PRO A 40 18.02 -10.43 17.91
C PRO A 40 17.93 -11.96 18.02
N GLN A 41 17.34 -12.48 19.08
CA GLN A 41 17.12 -13.92 19.26
C GLN A 41 16.10 -14.49 18.29
N GLU A 42 15.07 -13.72 17.94
CA GLU A 42 14.02 -14.11 17.00
C GLU A 42 14.56 -14.23 15.56
N LEU A 43 15.55 -13.40 15.21
CA LEU A 43 16.22 -13.44 13.91
C LEU A 43 16.93 -14.78 13.64
N LEU A 44 17.24 -15.56 14.67
CA LEU A 44 17.80 -16.91 14.50
C LEU A 44 16.76 -17.89 13.94
N HIS A 45 15.49 -17.64 14.19
CA HIS A 45 14.36 -18.49 13.84
C HIS A 45 13.55 -17.98 12.64
N ILE A 46 13.99 -16.88 11.98
CA ILE A 46 13.26 -16.21 10.89
C ILE A 46 12.85 -17.18 9.77
N ARG A 47 13.67 -18.18 9.47
CA ARG A 47 13.42 -19.16 8.43
C ARG A 47 12.15 -20.00 8.69
N THR A 48 11.80 -20.24 9.95
CA THR A 48 10.63 -21.05 10.29
C THR A 48 9.32 -20.28 10.21
N PHE A 49 9.39 -18.95 10.03
CA PHE A 49 8.22 -18.08 10.05
C PHE A 49 7.17 -18.44 8.99
N PRO A 50 7.49 -18.68 7.71
CA PRO A 50 6.49 -19.05 6.71
C PRO A 50 5.72 -20.33 7.09
N LYS A 51 6.43 -21.35 7.62
CA LYS A 51 5.82 -22.63 8.04
C LYS A 51 4.74 -22.48 9.10
N ILE A 52 4.93 -21.56 10.06
CA ILE A 52 3.99 -21.33 11.15
C ILE A 52 2.94 -20.27 10.80
N ALA A 53 3.22 -19.40 9.84
CA ALA A 53 2.30 -18.37 9.38
C ALA A 53 1.14 -18.92 8.54
N HIS A 54 1.36 -20.01 7.80
CA HIS A 54 0.38 -20.65 6.91
C HIS A 54 -0.31 -19.64 5.96
N ILE A 55 0.42 -18.65 5.51
CA ILE A 55 0.03 -17.60 4.54
C ILE A 55 1.29 -17.15 3.81
N PRO A 56 1.23 -16.71 2.53
CA PRO A 56 2.39 -16.17 1.86
C PRO A 56 3.04 -15.03 2.64
N VAL A 57 4.39 -15.02 2.71
CA VAL A 57 5.16 -14.04 3.50
C VAL A 57 6.16 -13.31 2.63
N ILE A 58 6.21 -11.99 2.75
CA ILE A 58 7.27 -11.13 2.23
C ILE A 58 8.29 -10.95 3.34
N LEU A 59 9.57 -11.24 3.08
CA LEU A 59 10.66 -10.91 3.99
C LEU A 59 11.21 -9.53 3.68
N THR A 60 11.17 -8.64 4.64
CA THR A 60 11.70 -7.28 4.54
C THR A 60 12.66 -7.00 5.70
N VAL A 61 13.87 -6.51 5.38
CA VAL A 61 14.83 -5.98 6.34
C VAL A 61 15.12 -4.52 5.99
N ARG A 62 14.24 -3.59 6.43
CA ARG A 62 14.28 -2.18 6.01
C ARG A 62 15.34 -1.41 6.77
N ARG A 63 16.23 -0.70 6.02
CA ARG A 63 17.27 0.17 6.57
C ARG A 63 16.67 1.38 7.26
N PHE A 64 17.38 1.90 8.26
CA PHE A 64 16.96 3.10 8.98
C PHE A 64 16.79 4.31 8.06
N LEU A 65 17.66 4.47 7.06
CA LEU A 65 17.56 5.57 6.09
C LEU A 65 16.33 5.50 5.15
N ASP A 66 15.73 4.32 5.01
CA ASP A 66 14.51 4.08 4.22
C ASP A 66 13.25 3.98 5.11
N GLY A 67 13.31 4.49 6.34
CA GLY A 67 12.21 4.50 7.29
C GLY A 67 12.04 3.18 8.08
N GLY A 68 13.06 2.32 8.12
CA GLY A 68 13.08 1.09 8.91
C GLY A 68 13.82 1.21 10.24
N GLN A 69 14.08 0.07 10.89
CA GLN A 69 14.78 -0.02 12.17
C GLN A 69 16.17 -0.65 12.05
N PHE A 70 16.52 -1.24 10.89
CA PHE A 70 17.81 -1.89 10.72
C PHE A 70 18.95 -0.87 10.65
N LYS A 71 19.88 -0.96 11.61
CA LYS A 71 21.05 -0.07 11.77
C LYS A 71 22.38 -0.76 11.42
N GLY A 72 22.34 -2.05 11.09
CA GLY A 72 23.54 -2.81 10.71
C GLY A 72 24.05 -2.44 9.30
N GLY A 73 25.25 -2.92 8.98
CA GLY A 73 25.82 -2.78 7.64
C GLY A 73 25.12 -3.69 6.61
N GLU A 74 25.33 -3.37 5.31
CA GLU A 74 24.69 -4.08 4.20
C GLU A 74 25.00 -5.58 4.20
N GLY A 75 26.25 -5.99 4.52
CA GLY A 75 26.63 -7.40 4.62
C GLY A 75 25.82 -8.16 5.67
N SER A 76 25.59 -7.54 6.84
CA SER A 76 24.74 -8.15 7.90
C SER A 76 23.29 -8.27 7.46
N ARG A 77 22.79 -7.31 6.69
CA ARG A 77 21.44 -7.32 6.13
C ARG A 77 21.25 -8.43 5.11
N ILE A 78 22.19 -8.56 4.16
CA ILE A 78 22.21 -9.67 3.19
C ILE A 78 22.27 -11.02 3.90
N THR A 79 23.04 -11.14 4.99
CA THR A 79 23.09 -12.36 5.80
C THR A 79 21.73 -12.72 6.41
N LEU A 80 20.92 -11.72 6.83
CA LEU A 80 19.57 -11.98 7.32
C LEU A 80 18.63 -12.48 6.22
N PHE A 81 18.70 -11.90 5.03
CA PHE A 81 17.95 -12.42 3.87
C PHE A 81 18.38 -13.85 3.54
N ALA A 82 19.69 -14.11 3.45
CA ALA A 82 20.22 -15.44 3.19
C ALA A 82 19.79 -16.47 4.25
N ARG A 83 19.69 -16.07 5.52
CA ARG A 83 19.15 -16.92 6.59
C ARG A 83 17.68 -17.27 6.37
N GLY A 84 16.87 -16.33 5.86
CA GLY A 84 15.48 -16.59 5.48
C GLY A 84 15.36 -17.64 4.37
N LEU A 85 16.33 -17.69 3.46
CA LEU A 85 16.39 -18.63 2.34
C LEU A 85 17.06 -19.98 2.70
N ALA A 86 17.80 -20.03 3.83
CA ALA A 86 18.57 -21.21 4.18
C ALA A 86 17.68 -22.46 4.29
N PHE A 87 18.05 -23.52 3.56
CA PHE A 87 17.31 -24.78 3.51
C PHE A 87 15.86 -24.61 3.08
N ALA A 88 15.63 -23.88 1.99
CA ALA A 88 14.30 -23.76 1.41
C ALA A 88 13.65 -25.14 1.19
N ASP A 89 12.37 -25.22 1.49
CA ASP A 89 11.60 -26.45 1.44
C ASP A 89 11.04 -26.70 0.04
N THR A 90 10.67 -27.93 -0.23
CA THR A 90 9.98 -28.32 -1.48
C THR A 90 8.56 -27.77 -1.54
N ASP A 91 7.91 -27.54 -0.39
CA ASP A 91 6.61 -26.86 -0.34
C ASP A 91 6.81 -25.34 -0.42
N PRO A 92 6.31 -24.67 -1.47
CA PRO A 92 6.44 -23.21 -1.60
C PRO A 92 5.83 -22.42 -0.45
N LEU A 93 4.82 -22.96 0.24
CA LEU A 93 4.19 -22.30 1.40
C LEU A 93 5.09 -22.32 2.64
N ASP A 94 6.05 -23.20 2.69
CA ASP A 94 7.03 -23.28 3.75
C ASP A 94 8.21 -22.31 3.57
N ASN A 95 8.27 -21.64 2.42
CA ASN A 95 9.27 -20.62 2.08
C ASN A 95 8.68 -19.22 2.12
N PHE A 96 9.55 -18.21 2.17
CA PHE A 96 9.11 -16.84 1.87
C PHE A 96 8.61 -16.78 0.43
N ALA A 97 7.48 -16.10 0.22
CA ALA A 97 6.94 -15.89 -1.12
C ALA A 97 7.73 -14.81 -1.89
N TYR A 98 8.23 -13.81 -1.16
CA TYR A 98 9.00 -12.71 -1.74
C TYR A 98 10.09 -12.22 -0.78
N LEU A 99 11.16 -11.66 -1.38
CA LEU A 99 12.12 -10.77 -0.70
C LEU A 99 11.85 -9.33 -1.15
N ASP A 100 11.72 -8.40 -0.22
CA ASP A 100 11.66 -6.95 -0.51
C ASP A 100 13.08 -6.38 -0.45
N LEU A 101 13.66 -6.13 -1.62
CA LEU A 101 15.02 -5.61 -1.80
C LEU A 101 14.95 -4.20 -2.37
N GLU A 102 15.59 -3.25 -1.70
CA GLU A 102 15.69 -1.89 -2.23
C GLU A 102 16.46 -1.87 -3.56
N SER A 103 16.14 -0.91 -4.41
CA SER A 103 16.65 -0.81 -5.79
C SER A 103 18.17 -0.71 -5.88
N ASP A 104 18.83 -0.19 -4.86
CA ASP A 104 20.28 -0.02 -4.77
C ASP A 104 21.03 -1.24 -4.19
N VAL A 105 20.31 -2.27 -3.72
CA VAL A 105 20.93 -3.51 -3.22
C VAL A 105 21.60 -4.27 -4.35
N GLN A 106 22.87 -4.59 -4.16
CA GLN A 106 23.67 -5.42 -5.06
C GLN A 106 23.99 -6.74 -4.38
N ALA A 107 23.18 -7.77 -4.63
CA ALA A 107 23.33 -9.09 -4.02
C ALA A 107 23.01 -10.21 -5.03
N PRO A 108 23.81 -10.37 -6.14
CA PRO A 108 23.51 -11.34 -7.19
C PRO A 108 23.29 -12.76 -6.67
N SER A 109 24.16 -13.25 -5.78
CA SER A 109 24.04 -14.60 -5.23
C SER A 109 22.75 -14.81 -4.40
N LEU A 110 22.26 -13.76 -3.74
CA LEU A 110 20.96 -13.81 -3.03
C LEU A 110 19.81 -13.86 -4.03
N GLU A 111 19.89 -13.09 -5.10
CA GLU A 111 18.87 -13.05 -6.17
C GLU A 111 18.83 -14.37 -6.94
N GLU A 112 19.99 -14.97 -7.28
CA GLU A 112 20.09 -16.30 -7.87
C GLU A 112 19.50 -17.39 -6.96
N ALA A 113 19.81 -17.34 -5.66
CA ALA A 113 19.24 -18.26 -4.68
C ALA A 113 17.72 -18.11 -4.57
N ALA A 114 17.19 -16.88 -4.54
CA ALA A 114 15.75 -16.64 -4.52
C ALA A 114 15.08 -17.25 -5.76
N GLN A 115 15.65 -17.04 -6.94
CA GLN A 115 15.14 -17.61 -8.19
C GLN A 115 15.18 -19.15 -8.18
N ALA A 116 16.26 -19.75 -7.69
CA ALA A 116 16.40 -21.21 -7.59
C ALA A 116 15.34 -21.86 -6.70
N PHE A 117 14.85 -21.15 -5.69
CA PHE A 117 13.79 -21.59 -4.78
C PHE A 117 12.39 -21.04 -5.13
N ASN A 118 12.24 -20.45 -6.32
CA ASN A 118 10.98 -19.84 -6.78
C ASN A 118 10.43 -18.77 -5.82
N ILE A 119 11.32 -18.02 -5.18
CA ILE A 119 10.99 -16.89 -4.30
C ILE A 119 11.05 -15.62 -5.14
N GLY A 120 9.94 -14.89 -5.20
CA GLY A 120 9.84 -13.65 -5.98
C GLY A 120 10.63 -12.50 -5.36
N ILE A 121 10.95 -11.50 -6.16
CA ILE A 121 11.60 -10.27 -5.69
C ILE A 121 10.64 -9.10 -5.84
N ILE A 122 10.49 -8.34 -4.76
CA ILE A 122 9.90 -7.01 -4.78
C ILE A 122 11.06 -6.03 -4.79
N ARG A 123 11.26 -5.34 -5.95
CA ARG A 123 12.27 -4.31 -6.10
C ARG A 123 11.71 -2.98 -5.64
N SER A 124 12.14 -2.49 -4.49
CA SER A 124 11.47 -1.36 -3.83
C SER A 124 12.29 -0.08 -3.81
N ILE A 125 11.58 1.04 -3.82
CA ILE A 125 12.12 2.36 -3.49
C ILE A 125 11.15 3.10 -2.57
N HIS A 126 11.69 3.73 -1.52
CA HIS A 126 10.97 4.55 -0.57
C HIS A 126 11.51 5.97 -0.58
N SER A 127 10.76 6.91 -1.13
CA SER A 127 11.12 8.33 -1.12
C SER A 127 10.30 9.06 -0.05
N ILE A 128 10.88 9.18 1.15
CA ILE A 128 10.22 9.78 2.32
C ILE A 128 10.35 11.31 2.38
N LYS A 129 11.19 11.90 1.54
CA LYS A 129 11.46 13.36 1.55
C LYS A 129 10.93 14.09 0.33
N THR A 130 10.88 13.44 -0.82
CA THR A 130 10.52 14.07 -2.09
C THR A 130 9.65 13.14 -2.93
N PRO A 131 8.66 13.67 -3.68
CA PRO A 131 7.89 12.85 -4.60
C PRO A 131 8.75 12.36 -5.78
N ILE A 132 8.37 11.24 -6.35
CA ILE A 132 8.98 10.70 -7.58
C ILE A 132 8.18 11.25 -8.77
N LYS A 133 8.78 12.14 -9.55
CA LYS A 133 8.09 12.87 -10.64
C LYS A 133 7.82 12.00 -11.87
N ASP A 134 8.79 11.19 -12.28
CA ASP A 134 8.66 10.28 -13.43
C ASP A 134 8.70 8.83 -12.95
N ILE A 135 7.52 8.29 -12.67
CA ILE A 135 7.36 6.93 -12.16
C ILE A 135 7.73 5.90 -13.22
N ALA A 136 7.37 6.15 -14.48
CA ALA A 136 7.66 5.25 -15.57
C ALA A 136 9.18 5.13 -15.82
N ALA A 137 9.90 6.25 -15.81
CA ALA A 137 11.37 6.23 -15.90
C ALA A 137 11.98 5.51 -14.69
N LYS A 138 11.46 5.76 -13.48
CA LYS A 138 11.97 5.12 -12.27
C LYS A 138 11.74 3.62 -12.28
N ILE A 139 10.59 3.14 -12.73
CA ILE A 139 10.33 1.69 -12.89
C ILE A 139 11.31 1.06 -13.87
N ARG A 140 11.54 1.69 -15.03
CA ARG A 140 12.52 1.20 -16.02
C ARG A 140 13.95 1.15 -15.48
N GLU A 141 14.32 2.14 -14.66
CA GLU A 141 15.64 2.23 -14.03
C GLU A 141 15.88 1.09 -13.03
N ILE A 142 14.87 0.77 -12.20
CA ILE A 142 15.09 -0.14 -11.07
C ILE A 142 14.68 -1.59 -11.33
N ARG A 143 13.79 -1.85 -12.29
CA ARG A 143 13.38 -3.22 -12.68
C ARG A 143 14.55 -3.96 -13.30
N ARG A 144 14.86 -5.15 -12.79
CA ARG A 144 15.95 -6.01 -13.31
C ARG A 144 15.44 -7.16 -14.14
N THR A 145 14.28 -7.74 -13.77
CA THR A 145 13.63 -8.81 -14.54
C THR A 145 12.12 -8.54 -14.67
N ASP A 146 11.47 -9.20 -15.63
CA ASP A 146 10.04 -9.01 -15.88
C ASP A 146 9.16 -9.64 -14.78
N GLU A 147 9.70 -10.59 -14.03
CA GLU A 147 9.02 -11.28 -12.92
C GLU A 147 8.99 -10.45 -11.63
N GLU A 148 9.88 -9.46 -11.49
CA GLU A 148 9.92 -8.60 -10.31
C GLU A 148 8.66 -7.74 -10.18
N ILE A 149 8.16 -7.64 -8.93
CA ILE A 149 7.21 -6.59 -8.58
C ILE A 149 7.99 -5.32 -8.26
N VAL A 150 7.79 -4.25 -9.01
CA VAL A 150 8.39 -2.95 -8.69
C VAL A 150 7.49 -2.20 -7.71
N LYS A 151 8.01 -1.93 -6.51
CA LYS A 151 7.31 -1.19 -5.46
C LYS A 151 7.84 0.23 -5.37
N ILE A 152 6.97 1.20 -5.67
CA ILE A 152 7.27 2.62 -5.50
C ILE A 152 6.38 3.18 -4.40
N ALA A 153 7.01 3.68 -3.33
CA ALA A 153 6.36 4.38 -2.25
C ALA A 153 7.02 5.76 -2.05
N TYR A 154 6.24 6.82 -2.15
CA TYR A 154 6.76 8.16 -1.90
C TYR A 154 5.78 9.00 -1.09
N LYS A 155 6.32 9.95 -0.31
CA LYS A 155 5.50 10.90 0.42
C LYS A 155 4.94 11.93 -0.55
N ALA A 156 3.62 12.06 -0.55
CA ALA A 156 2.92 13.11 -1.29
C ALA A 156 2.67 14.32 -0.36
N ASP A 157 3.10 15.49 -0.78
CA ASP A 157 2.94 16.73 -0.02
C ASP A 157 1.63 17.47 -0.38
N ASN A 158 0.96 17.04 -1.45
CA ASN A 158 -0.32 17.57 -1.93
C ASN A 158 -1.07 16.53 -2.78
N LEU A 159 -2.32 16.82 -3.13
CA LEU A 159 -3.15 15.93 -3.93
C LEU A 159 -2.74 15.89 -5.41
N ALA A 160 -2.12 16.96 -5.94
CA ALA A 160 -1.64 16.99 -7.32
C ALA A 160 -0.57 15.92 -7.60
N GLU A 161 0.28 15.60 -6.61
CA GLU A 161 1.25 14.52 -6.70
C GLU A 161 0.59 13.14 -6.74
N VAL A 162 -0.53 12.96 -6.02
CA VAL A 162 -1.35 11.74 -6.10
C VAL A 162 -2.04 11.65 -7.46
N THR A 163 -2.54 12.77 -7.98
CA THR A 163 -3.11 12.85 -9.34
C THR A 163 -2.08 12.42 -10.39
N ALA A 164 -0.84 12.89 -10.27
CA ALA A 164 0.24 12.49 -11.17
C ALA A 164 0.53 10.98 -11.11
N LEU A 165 0.42 10.35 -9.93
CA LEU A 165 0.54 8.89 -9.77
C LEU A 165 -0.53 8.16 -10.60
N PHE A 166 -1.80 8.58 -10.48
CA PHE A 166 -2.91 7.96 -11.22
C PHE A 166 -2.77 8.15 -12.73
N LYS A 167 -2.37 9.34 -13.19
CA LYS A 167 -2.13 9.61 -14.62
C LYS A 167 -1.06 8.69 -15.20
N GLN A 168 0.04 8.50 -14.49
CA GLN A 168 1.15 7.68 -14.96
C GLN A 168 0.85 6.18 -14.87
N ALA A 169 0.13 5.74 -13.83
CA ALA A 169 -0.19 4.33 -13.62
C ALA A 169 -0.90 3.68 -14.82
N GLN A 170 -1.72 4.44 -15.56
CA GLN A 170 -2.45 3.95 -16.74
C GLN A 170 -1.54 3.53 -17.91
N GLN A 171 -0.29 3.97 -17.92
CA GLN A 171 0.67 3.71 -19.00
C GLN A 171 1.75 2.68 -18.61
N LEU A 172 1.67 2.16 -17.38
CA LEU A 172 2.68 1.24 -16.86
C LEU A 172 2.39 -0.20 -17.26
N ASN A 173 3.46 -0.94 -17.58
CA ASN A 173 3.41 -2.36 -17.85
C ASN A 173 4.11 -3.15 -16.73
N GLY A 174 3.85 -4.46 -16.68
CA GLY A 174 4.42 -5.37 -15.71
C GLY A 174 3.80 -5.25 -14.31
N GLN A 175 4.35 -6.01 -13.37
CA GLN A 175 3.86 -6.03 -12.00
C GLN A 175 4.42 -4.83 -11.22
N ASN A 176 3.51 -3.97 -10.73
CA ASN A 176 3.90 -2.79 -9.97
C ASN A 176 3.06 -2.68 -8.69
N THR A 177 3.59 -2.00 -7.69
CA THR A 177 2.88 -1.59 -6.48
C THR A 177 3.16 -0.12 -6.23
N LEU A 178 2.13 0.70 -6.36
CA LEU A 178 2.25 2.15 -6.34
C LEU A 178 1.56 2.72 -5.09
N ILE A 179 2.30 3.48 -4.29
CA ILE A 179 1.83 3.99 -3.01
C ILE A 179 2.21 5.47 -2.87
N ALA A 180 1.22 6.34 -2.79
CA ALA A 180 1.41 7.66 -2.23
C ALA A 180 1.26 7.57 -0.70
N MET A 181 2.26 8.01 0.05
CA MET A 181 2.25 8.02 1.51
C MET A 181 1.81 9.39 2.03
N GLY A 182 1.41 9.43 3.30
CA GLY A 182 0.98 10.64 3.99
C GLY A 182 -0.49 10.95 3.78
N LYS A 183 -0.90 12.10 4.31
CA LYS A 183 -2.28 12.59 4.41
C LYS A 183 -3.08 12.53 3.09
N TYR A 184 -2.42 12.82 1.98
CA TYR A 184 -3.07 12.87 0.67
C TYR A 184 -3.12 11.52 -0.02
N GLY A 185 -2.37 10.53 0.47
CA GLY A 185 -2.14 9.24 -0.18
C GLY A 185 -3.24 8.19 0.02
N ILE A 186 -4.19 8.40 0.93
CA ILE A 186 -5.26 7.43 1.22
C ILE A 186 -6.01 6.95 -0.03
N PRO A 187 -6.38 7.81 -1.00
CA PRO A 187 -6.99 7.35 -2.23
C PRO A 187 -6.18 6.31 -3.00
N SER A 188 -4.84 6.39 -2.99
CA SER A 188 -3.99 5.40 -3.68
C SER A 188 -4.05 4.00 -3.07
N ARG A 189 -4.41 3.88 -1.78
CA ARG A 189 -4.62 2.59 -1.12
C ARG A 189 -5.99 2.02 -1.44
N ILE A 190 -7.05 2.82 -1.32
CA ILE A 190 -8.42 2.38 -1.59
C ILE A 190 -8.59 2.05 -3.07
N LEU A 191 -8.05 2.88 -3.95
CA LEU A 191 -8.13 2.73 -5.40
C LEU A 191 -6.91 2.00 -6.00
N ALA A 192 -6.17 1.21 -5.22
CA ALA A 192 -5.05 0.41 -5.71
C ALA A 192 -5.43 -0.51 -6.90
N PRO A 193 -6.68 -1.04 -7.02
CA PRO A 193 -7.13 -1.73 -8.23
C PRO A 193 -7.11 -0.86 -9.48
N LYS A 194 -7.44 0.43 -9.37
CA LYS A 194 -7.39 1.40 -10.48
C LYS A 194 -5.96 1.82 -10.84
N LEU A 195 -5.01 1.63 -9.94
CA LEU A 195 -3.57 1.79 -10.19
C LEU A 195 -2.93 0.51 -10.77
N HIS A 196 -3.71 -0.55 -10.95
CA HIS A 196 -3.21 -1.88 -11.35
C HIS A 196 -2.08 -2.39 -10.46
N SER A 197 -2.09 -2.01 -9.17
CA SER A 197 -1.10 -2.45 -8.20
C SER A 197 -1.22 -3.94 -7.91
N SER A 198 -0.09 -4.61 -7.70
CA SER A 198 -0.05 -6.03 -7.33
C SER A 198 -0.41 -6.24 -5.85
N LEU A 199 -0.05 -5.26 -5.01
CA LEU A 199 -0.24 -5.31 -3.56
C LEU A 199 -0.83 -4.00 -3.05
N VAL A 200 -1.60 -4.09 -1.94
CA VAL A 200 -1.95 -2.95 -1.09
C VAL A 200 -1.51 -3.23 0.34
N TYR A 201 -0.74 -2.32 0.91
CA TYR A 201 -0.18 -2.47 2.26
C TYR A 201 -1.12 -1.88 3.31
N THR A 202 -1.45 -2.69 4.31
CA THR A 202 -2.30 -2.34 5.44
C THR A 202 -1.54 -2.51 6.76
N MET A 203 -2.03 -1.91 7.83
CA MET A 203 -1.44 -2.00 9.16
C MET A 203 -2.51 -2.40 10.18
N PRO A 204 -2.15 -3.13 11.26
CA PRO A 204 -3.11 -3.45 12.31
C PRO A 204 -3.79 -2.20 12.86
N ARG A 205 -5.12 -2.25 13.07
CA ARG A 205 -5.92 -1.13 13.56
C ARG A 205 -5.40 -0.55 14.87
N GLU A 206 -4.96 -1.42 15.77
CA GLU A 206 -4.37 -1.03 17.04
C GLU A 206 -3.09 -0.20 16.90
N TYR A 207 -2.31 -0.42 15.83
CA TYR A 207 -1.10 0.37 15.58
C TYR A 207 -1.43 1.70 14.94
N ILE A 208 -2.38 1.71 14.01
CA ILE A 208 -2.89 2.94 13.42
C ILE A 208 -3.35 3.88 14.55
N ALA A 209 -4.17 3.39 15.47
CA ALA A 209 -4.66 4.15 16.62
C ALA A 209 -3.53 4.55 17.59
N LYS A 210 -2.65 3.62 17.94
CA LYS A 210 -1.54 3.85 18.89
C LYS A 210 -0.55 4.90 18.42
N TYR A 211 -0.25 4.92 17.11
CA TYR A 211 0.76 5.79 16.53
C TYR A 211 0.18 6.97 15.74
N HIS A 212 -1.14 7.18 15.79
CA HIS A 212 -1.87 8.26 15.10
C HIS A 212 -1.61 8.30 13.59
N LEU A 213 -1.72 7.12 12.95
CA LEU A 213 -1.41 6.93 11.53
C LEU A 213 -2.67 6.91 10.64
N GLU A 214 -3.81 7.41 11.12
CA GLU A 214 -5.11 7.39 10.41
C GLU A 214 -5.07 8.15 9.09
N GLN A 215 -4.14 9.08 8.95
CA GLN A 215 -3.92 9.82 7.70
C GLN A 215 -3.01 9.10 6.71
N GLU A 216 -2.36 8.01 7.12
CA GLU A 216 -1.34 7.35 6.30
C GLU A 216 -1.68 5.89 5.97
N TYR A 217 -2.43 5.23 6.84
CA TYR A 217 -2.73 3.80 6.72
C TYR A 217 -4.23 3.52 6.87
N ILE A 218 -4.61 2.39 6.29
CA ILE A 218 -5.94 1.77 6.46
C ILE A 218 -5.71 0.37 7.02
N ASP A 219 -6.51 -0.04 7.98
CA ASP A 219 -6.48 -1.42 8.47
C ASP A 219 -7.19 -2.37 7.49
N PRO A 220 -6.86 -3.69 7.50
CA PRO A 220 -7.42 -4.65 6.55
C PRO A 220 -8.95 -4.73 6.61
N ILE A 221 -9.55 -4.64 7.80
CA ILE A 221 -11.00 -4.73 7.99
C ILE A 221 -11.69 -3.52 7.33
N THR A 222 -11.22 -2.32 7.63
CA THR A 222 -11.75 -1.09 7.02
C THR A 222 -11.61 -1.13 5.50
N LEU A 223 -10.46 -1.57 4.99
CA LEU A 223 -10.23 -1.66 3.55
C LEU A 223 -11.20 -2.64 2.87
N THR A 224 -11.37 -3.83 3.44
CA THR A 224 -12.15 -4.90 2.80
C THR A 224 -13.65 -4.78 3.05
N GLU A 225 -14.07 -4.40 4.26
CA GLU A 225 -15.48 -4.34 4.64
C GLU A 225 -16.10 -2.98 4.29
N LEU A 226 -15.47 -1.86 4.71
CA LEU A 226 -16.03 -0.54 4.48
C LEU A 226 -15.92 -0.12 3.01
N TYR A 227 -14.72 -0.24 2.42
CA TYR A 227 -14.50 0.15 1.03
C TYR A 227 -14.78 -0.97 0.03
N ARG A 228 -15.10 -2.18 0.50
CA ARG A 228 -15.38 -3.34 -0.36
C ARG A 228 -14.27 -3.55 -1.40
N PHE A 229 -13.03 -3.39 -0.95
CA PHE A 229 -11.84 -3.34 -1.80
C PHE A 229 -11.76 -4.45 -2.85
N ARG A 230 -12.16 -5.68 -2.47
CA ARG A 230 -12.10 -6.85 -3.36
C ARG A 230 -13.08 -6.79 -4.53
N THR A 231 -14.07 -5.88 -4.48
CA THR A 231 -15.06 -5.70 -5.56
C THR A 231 -14.73 -4.53 -6.48
N ILE A 232 -13.74 -3.70 -6.13
CA ILE A 232 -13.32 -2.55 -6.93
C ILE A 232 -12.67 -3.04 -8.23
N ASN A 233 -13.18 -2.56 -9.36
CA ASN A 233 -12.70 -2.88 -10.69
C ASN A 233 -12.79 -1.64 -11.61
N ASP A 234 -12.46 -1.78 -12.89
CA ASP A 234 -12.45 -0.66 -13.84
C ASP A 234 -13.82 0.00 -14.02
N GLN A 235 -14.91 -0.74 -13.82
CA GLN A 235 -16.29 -0.24 -13.94
C GLN A 235 -16.84 0.35 -12.64
N THR A 236 -16.11 0.28 -11.53
CA THR A 236 -16.57 0.80 -10.24
C THR A 236 -16.68 2.31 -10.30
N GLY A 237 -17.89 2.85 -10.05
CA GLY A 237 -18.13 4.29 -9.92
C GLY A 237 -17.47 4.83 -8.66
N ILE A 238 -16.76 5.94 -8.79
CA ILE A 238 -16.04 6.58 -7.67
C ILE A 238 -16.82 7.81 -7.23
N TYR A 239 -17.05 7.92 -5.93
CA TYR A 239 -17.63 9.09 -5.26
C TYR A 239 -16.75 9.47 -4.08
N GLY A 240 -16.91 10.68 -3.54
CA GLY A 240 -16.07 11.06 -2.42
C GLY A 240 -16.55 12.26 -1.60
N VAL A 241 -15.90 12.43 -0.44
CA VAL A 241 -15.92 13.67 0.32
C VAL A 241 -14.58 14.37 0.17
N ALA A 242 -14.59 15.66 -0.20
CA ALA A 242 -13.36 16.43 -0.38
C ALA A 242 -13.32 17.66 0.55
N GLY A 243 -12.17 17.87 1.17
CA GLY A 243 -11.91 18.96 2.11
C GLY A 243 -10.43 19.04 2.50
N ALA A 244 -10.07 19.91 3.44
CA ALA A 244 -8.69 20.02 3.91
C ALA A 244 -8.27 18.81 4.77
N ASP A 245 -9.21 18.23 5.51
CA ASP A 245 -9.04 16.99 6.28
C ASP A 245 -10.36 16.21 6.29
N THR A 246 -10.36 15.05 5.66
CA THR A 246 -11.52 14.18 5.52
C THR A 246 -11.41 12.89 6.35
N THR A 247 -10.35 12.72 7.11
CA THR A 247 -10.04 11.47 7.86
C THR A 247 -11.09 11.10 8.90
N LYS A 248 -11.76 12.08 9.48
CA LYS A 248 -12.82 11.89 10.49
C LYS A 248 -14.24 11.92 9.92
N SER A 249 -14.39 12.01 8.60
CA SER A 249 -15.70 12.05 7.97
C SER A 249 -16.43 10.71 8.09
N LEU A 250 -17.68 10.74 8.50
CA LEU A 250 -18.57 9.58 8.51
C LEU A 250 -19.19 9.27 7.15
N SER A 251 -19.04 10.18 6.18
CA SER A 251 -19.63 10.03 4.85
C SER A 251 -19.20 8.72 4.15
N PRO A 252 -17.93 8.29 4.17
CA PRO A 252 -17.56 7.00 3.59
C PRO A 252 -18.33 5.83 4.19
N ALA A 253 -18.52 5.79 5.52
CA ALA A 253 -19.25 4.72 6.18
C ALA A 253 -20.73 4.69 5.78
N ILE A 254 -21.37 5.84 5.69
CA ILE A 254 -22.80 5.97 5.34
C ILE A 254 -23.02 5.57 3.87
N HIS A 255 -22.24 6.17 2.95
CA HIS A 255 -22.43 5.96 1.52
C HIS A 255 -22.04 4.54 1.07
N ASN A 256 -20.89 4.01 1.52
CA ASN A 256 -20.47 2.66 1.15
C ASN A 256 -21.47 1.61 1.66
N ARG A 257 -22.00 1.79 2.88
CA ARG A 257 -23.08 0.91 3.38
C ARG A 257 -24.37 1.04 2.55
N GLY A 258 -24.68 2.24 2.08
CA GLY A 258 -25.80 2.48 1.14
C GLY A 258 -25.59 1.79 -0.19
N PHE A 259 -24.40 1.88 -0.77
CA PHE A 259 -24.02 1.22 -2.01
C PHE A 259 -24.10 -0.32 -1.89
N GLU A 260 -23.60 -0.86 -0.78
CA GLU A 260 -23.69 -2.29 -0.49
C GLU A 260 -25.15 -2.77 -0.45
N LYS A 261 -26.01 -2.09 0.34
CA LYS A 261 -27.43 -2.45 0.45
C LYS A 261 -28.20 -2.36 -0.85
N LYS A 262 -27.77 -1.51 -1.77
CA LYS A 262 -28.39 -1.31 -3.09
C LYS A 262 -27.67 -2.12 -4.20
N GLU A 263 -26.66 -2.91 -3.82
CA GLU A 263 -25.85 -3.71 -4.76
C GLU A 263 -25.20 -2.89 -5.87
N LEU A 264 -24.88 -1.63 -5.58
CA LEU A 264 -24.25 -0.71 -6.53
C LEU A 264 -22.75 -1.01 -6.63
N ASN A 265 -22.24 -1.09 -7.86
CA ASN A 265 -20.80 -1.13 -8.10
C ASN A 265 -20.19 0.27 -7.98
N ALA A 266 -20.05 0.74 -6.75
CA ALA A 266 -19.56 2.07 -6.44
C ALA A 266 -18.78 2.08 -5.13
N VAL A 267 -17.84 3.02 -5.00
CA VAL A 267 -17.06 3.27 -3.80
C VAL A 267 -17.06 4.76 -3.47
N TYR A 268 -17.20 5.08 -2.20
CA TYR A 268 -17.12 6.45 -1.67
C TYR A 268 -15.87 6.61 -0.82
N ILE A 269 -14.98 7.53 -1.21
CA ILE A 269 -13.64 7.69 -0.63
C ILE A 269 -13.44 9.05 0.04
N PRO A 270 -12.56 9.15 1.05
CA PRO A 270 -12.11 10.43 1.59
C PRO A 270 -11.00 11.02 0.69
N ILE A 271 -11.07 12.33 0.42
CA ILE A 271 -10.12 13.06 -0.41
C ILE A 271 -9.70 14.32 0.35
N SER A 272 -8.44 14.36 0.79
CA SER A 272 -7.86 15.55 1.39
C SER A 272 -7.05 16.31 0.34
N GLY A 273 -7.24 17.64 0.26
CA GLY A 273 -6.52 18.52 -0.66
C GLY A 273 -6.04 19.80 0.02
N THR A 274 -5.14 20.53 -0.61
CA THR A 274 -4.67 21.84 -0.14
C THR A 274 -5.54 22.97 -0.66
N ASN A 275 -6.16 22.78 -1.82
CA ASN A 275 -7.06 23.71 -2.48
C ASN A 275 -8.08 22.97 -3.37
N ILE A 276 -9.09 23.68 -3.84
CA ILE A 276 -10.17 23.07 -4.64
C ILE A 276 -9.71 22.65 -6.04
N GLN A 277 -8.74 23.35 -6.63
CA GLN A 277 -8.22 23.02 -7.95
C GLN A 277 -7.61 21.62 -8.00
N GLU A 278 -6.81 21.26 -6.98
CA GLU A 278 -6.26 19.90 -6.86
C GLU A 278 -7.37 18.83 -6.77
N VAL A 279 -8.46 19.13 -6.05
CA VAL A 279 -9.60 18.22 -5.91
C VAL A 279 -10.28 17.98 -7.24
N ILE A 280 -10.51 19.05 -8.03
CA ILE A 280 -11.11 18.98 -9.36
C ILE A 280 -10.22 18.16 -10.30
N GLU A 281 -8.93 18.48 -10.37
CA GLU A 281 -7.98 17.75 -11.22
C GLU A 281 -7.87 16.26 -10.86
N PHE A 282 -7.95 15.94 -9.57
CA PHE A 282 -7.99 14.56 -9.11
C PHE A 282 -9.30 13.87 -9.51
N ALA A 283 -10.43 14.56 -9.37
CA ALA A 283 -11.74 14.02 -9.73
C ALA A 283 -11.84 13.73 -11.24
N GLU A 284 -11.38 14.65 -12.07
CA GLU A 284 -11.31 14.49 -13.53
C GLU A 284 -10.40 13.32 -13.92
N CYS A 285 -9.20 13.28 -13.34
CA CYS A 285 -8.21 12.23 -13.61
C CYS A 285 -8.70 10.83 -13.27
N THR A 286 -9.43 10.69 -12.16
CA THR A 286 -9.89 9.38 -11.64
C THR A 286 -11.32 9.05 -12.06
N GLY A 287 -12.02 9.95 -12.74
CA GLY A 287 -13.40 9.75 -13.18
C GLY A 287 -14.40 9.72 -12.01
N ILE A 288 -14.20 10.58 -11.00
CA ILE A 288 -15.14 10.70 -9.87
C ILE A 288 -16.47 11.23 -10.36
N ALA A 289 -17.55 10.49 -10.12
CA ALA A 289 -18.89 10.80 -10.58
C ALA A 289 -19.64 11.80 -9.68
N GLY A 290 -19.19 11.99 -8.43
CA GLY A 290 -19.81 12.94 -7.52
C GLY A 290 -19.00 13.18 -6.26
N LEU A 291 -19.04 14.42 -5.77
CA LEU A 291 -18.31 14.87 -4.57
C LEU A 291 -19.23 15.57 -3.57
N SER A 292 -19.06 15.25 -2.31
CA SER A 292 -19.52 16.08 -1.21
C SER A 292 -18.40 17.04 -0.82
N ILE A 293 -18.56 18.33 -1.06
CA ILE A 293 -17.54 19.32 -0.72
C ILE A 293 -17.74 19.79 0.72
N THR A 294 -16.68 19.69 1.54
CA THR A 294 -16.68 20.16 2.93
C THR A 294 -15.68 21.29 3.15
N HIS A 295 -15.56 21.73 4.41
CA HIS A 295 -14.65 22.81 4.79
C HIS A 295 -13.20 22.54 4.35
N PRO A 296 -12.47 23.55 3.82
CA PRO A 296 -12.91 24.94 3.60
C PRO A 296 -13.53 25.19 2.22
N PHE A 297 -13.59 24.23 1.31
CA PHE A 297 -13.80 24.39 -0.14
C PHE A 297 -15.25 24.64 -0.58
N LYS A 298 -16.21 24.77 0.34
CA LYS A 298 -17.64 24.91 -0.01
C LYS A 298 -17.95 26.14 -0.90
N PHE A 299 -17.25 27.22 -0.69
CA PHE A 299 -17.41 28.42 -1.53
C PHE A 299 -16.46 28.42 -2.73
N ASP A 300 -15.27 27.83 -2.56
CA ASP A 300 -14.24 27.81 -3.60
C ASP A 300 -14.65 26.95 -4.81
N ILE A 301 -15.56 25.98 -4.63
CA ILE A 301 -16.06 25.14 -5.72
C ILE A 301 -17.03 25.88 -6.66
N ILE A 302 -17.72 26.95 -6.19
CA ILE A 302 -18.80 27.62 -6.93
C ILE A 302 -18.37 28.06 -8.33
N PRO A 303 -17.20 28.70 -8.53
CA PRO A 303 -16.76 29.13 -9.87
C PRO A 303 -16.55 27.99 -10.87
N PHE A 304 -16.48 26.74 -10.41
CA PHE A 304 -16.23 25.55 -11.23
C PHE A 304 -17.51 24.77 -11.55
N LEU A 305 -18.66 25.25 -11.12
CA LEU A 305 -19.95 24.59 -11.35
C LEU A 305 -20.66 25.22 -12.58
N ASP A 306 -21.21 24.36 -13.43
CA ASP A 306 -22.02 24.77 -14.59
C ASP A 306 -23.33 25.40 -14.14
N SER A 307 -23.89 24.98 -13.01
CA SER A 307 -25.14 25.49 -12.46
C SER A 307 -25.23 25.29 -10.95
N LEU A 308 -26.00 26.15 -10.30
CA LEU A 308 -26.35 26.01 -8.88
C LEU A 308 -27.81 25.61 -8.75
N GLY A 309 -28.09 24.65 -7.89
CA GLY A 309 -29.44 24.27 -7.54
C GLY A 309 -30.17 25.37 -6.71
N PRO A 310 -31.51 25.35 -6.64
CA PRO A 310 -32.29 26.38 -5.95
C PRO A 310 -32.09 26.46 -4.44
N VAL A 311 -31.38 25.51 -3.83
CA VAL A 311 -31.18 25.36 -2.37
C VAL A 311 -29.70 25.12 -2.03
N SER A 312 -28.80 25.65 -2.77
CA SER A 312 -27.35 25.49 -2.53
C SER A 312 -26.77 26.58 -1.63
#